data_9fa94d474918d586adfe39b7f1aec0d4
#
_entry.id   9fa94d474918d586adfe39b7f1aec0d4
#
_cell.length_a   1.000
_cell.length_b   1.000
_cell.length_c   1.000
_cell.angle_alpha   90.00
_cell.angle_beta   90.00
_cell.angle_gamma   90.00
#
_symmetry.space_group_name_H-M   'P 1'
#
loop_
_entity.id
_entity.type
_entity.pdbx_description
1 polymer ?
#
loop_
_entity_poly.entity_id
_entity_poly.type
_entity_poly.pdbx_seq_one_letter_code
_entity_poly.pdbx_strand_id
1 'polypeptide(L)'
;YIKLKYEQDELYIGNGSNCGDGEDVEEVYRGAVPRQCEAVMMQAFYNESYDPKAPGVDTYGDTKWKTLTAQAAEIGAYFDYVWLPPSANGEGAGYHPKQYSNQNSNWGTRAELETLIAALHANNCKVVADIVINHCAGWTTWCDFPEMDFGEYGKFYPDASYICQNDEVNADWNKPTEENPGSGACWGTATGNYDDGENWDGARDWAHDMPKVQEMFIAYLKWMRNVMKYDGFRYDKGDGFNNWHHHNYNKNARPEIAFMECYAGTDEIQNCINGAEGDLMGLDFDLKWHVF
;
A
#
# COMPACT_ATOMS: atom_id res chain seq x y z
N TYR A 1 -8.26 15.70 11.82
CA TYR A 1 -7.23 16.59 11.25
C TYR A 1 -5.86 16.02 11.61
N ILE A 2 -5.08 15.58 10.63
CA ILE A 2 -3.68 15.18 10.80
C ILE A 2 -2.84 16.40 10.44
N LYS A 3 -2.14 16.99 11.41
CA LYS A 3 -1.19 18.08 11.18
C LYS A 3 0.20 17.48 11.15
N LEU A 4 0.81 17.43 9.98
CA LEU A 4 2.16 16.96 9.78
C LEU A 4 3.15 18.07 10.12
N LYS A 5 4.09 17.83 11.04
CA LYS A 5 5.18 18.75 11.36
C LYS A 5 6.50 18.12 10.95
N TYR A 6 7.25 18.79 10.11
CA TYR A 6 8.59 18.39 9.71
C TYR A 6 9.54 19.59 9.81
N GLU A 7 10.68 19.41 10.48
CA GLU A 7 11.80 20.35 10.49
C GLU A 7 13.00 19.65 9.84
N GLN A 8 13.41 20.13 8.68
CA GLN A 8 14.72 19.80 8.12
C GLN A 8 15.45 21.08 7.76
N ASP A 9 16.51 21.35 8.49
CA ASP A 9 17.55 22.27 8.10
C ASP A 9 18.65 21.48 7.39
N GLU A 10 18.89 21.79 6.16
CA GLU A 10 20.11 22.07 5.40
C GLU A 10 19.94 21.76 3.93
N LEU A 11 19.89 22.85 3.16
CA LEU A 11 19.89 22.86 1.72
C LEU A 11 21.34 22.73 1.24
N TYR A 12 21.70 21.59 0.63
CA TYR A 12 22.94 21.54 -0.16
C TYR A 12 22.66 22.12 -1.55
N ILE A 13 23.08 23.38 -1.75
CA ILE A 13 23.12 23.99 -3.06
C ILE A 13 24.49 23.65 -3.68
N GLY A 14 24.53 22.67 -4.56
CA GLY A 14 25.66 22.43 -5.44
C GLY A 14 25.75 23.55 -6.49
N ASN A 15 26.77 24.39 -6.41
CA ASN A 15 27.14 25.31 -7.48
C ASN A 15 27.71 24.50 -8.65
N GLY A 16 26.96 24.41 -9.73
CA GLY A 16 27.39 23.86 -11.03
C GLY A 16 26.83 24.66 -12.16
N SER A 17 27.59 25.67 -12.57
CA SER A 17 27.38 26.35 -13.86
C SER A 17 27.76 25.39 -14.99
N ASN A 18 26.80 24.94 -15.79
CA ASN A 18 26.98 24.65 -17.21
C ASN A 18 25.61 24.64 -17.89
N CYS A 19 25.35 25.65 -18.67
CA CYS A 19 24.32 25.64 -19.72
C CYS A 19 24.87 24.80 -20.88
N GLY A 20 24.42 23.58 -21.02
CA GLY A 20 24.63 22.70 -22.17
C GLY A 20 23.28 22.30 -22.74
N ASP A 21 23.18 22.40 -24.03
CA ASP A 21 21.98 22.20 -24.83
C ASP A 21 21.30 20.85 -24.62
N GLY A 22 20.00 20.90 -24.34
CA GLY A 22 18.98 19.95 -24.82
C GLY A 22 19.21 18.46 -24.61
N GLU A 23 19.48 17.99 -23.37
CA GLU A 23 19.17 16.62 -22.96
C GLU A 23 18.02 16.66 -21.94
N ASP A 24 17.04 15.76 -22.10
CA ASP A 24 15.94 15.59 -21.19
C ASP A 24 16.47 15.47 -19.76
N VAL A 25 16.31 16.52 -18.97
CA VAL A 25 16.69 16.49 -17.56
C VAL A 25 15.73 15.53 -16.89
N GLU A 26 16.18 14.32 -16.60
CA GLU A 26 15.45 13.36 -15.81
C GLU A 26 15.07 14.06 -14.51
N GLU A 27 13.77 14.26 -14.29
CA GLU A 27 13.26 14.96 -13.11
C GLU A 27 13.73 14.19 -11.87
N VAL A 28 14.59 14.82 -11.07
CA VAL A 28 15.18 14.16 -9.90
C VAL A 28 14.08 13.90 -8.90
N TYR A 29 13.75 12.63 -8.65
CA TYR A 29 12.84 12.24 -7.58
C TYR A 29 13.40 12.69 -6.23
N ARG A 30 12.62 13.47 -5.49
CA ARG A 30 13.03 14.13 -4.24
C ARG A 30 12.42 13.49 -2.99
N GLY A 31 11.97 12.24 -3.11
CA GLY A 31 11.29 11.49 -2.05
C GLY A 31 9.77 11.67 -2.05
N ALA A 32 9.10 10.83 -1.27
CA ALA A 32 7.65 10.75 -1.15
C ALA A 32 7.07 11.59 0.00
N VAL A 33 7.83 12.55 0.49
CA VAL A 33 7.41 13.46 1.57
C VAL A 33 7.08 14.83 0.97
N PRO A 34 5.83 15.33 1.09
CA PRO A 34 5.45 16.61 0.54
C PRO A 34 6.16 17.76 1.27
N ARG A 35 6.58 18.77 0.51
CA ARG A 35 7.29 19.93 1.05
C ARG A 35 6.41 20.92 1.81
N GLN A 36 5.09 20.82 1.70
CA GLN A 36 4.13 21.70 2.36
C GLN A 36 3.27 20.92 3.34
N CYS A 37 3.26 21.35 4.59
CA CYS A 37 2.54 20.72 5.71
C CYS A 37 1.08 21.18 5.84
N GLU A 38 0.48 21.80 4.83
CA GLU A 38 -0.87 22.36 4.91
C GLU A 38 -1.93 21.47 4.24
N ALA A 39 -1.52 20.35 3.64
CA ALA A 39 -2.41 19.45 2.96
C ALA A 39 -3.34 18.72 3.95
N VAL A 40 -4.62 18.62 3.59
CA VAL A 40 -5.63 17.90 4.34
C VAL A 40 -6.03 16.64 3.59
N MET A 41 -5.95 15.49 4.27
CA MET A 41 -6.32 14.20 3.70
C MET A 41 -7.57 13.63 4.37
N MET A 42 -8.46 13.09 3.56
CA MET A 42 -9.62 12.32 4.00
C MET A 42 -9.33 10.83 3.87
N GLN A 43 -9.49 10.06 4.95
CA GLN A 43 -9.69 8.63 4.85
C GLN A 43 -11.14 8.37 4.43
N ALA A 44 -11.35 7.86 3.21
CA ALA A 44 -12.68 7.77 2.59
C ALA A 44 -13.42 6.45 2.90
N PHE A 45 -13.04 5.75 3.95
CA PHE A 45 -13.62 4.47 4.33
C PHE A 45 -13.45 4.17 5.82
N TYR A 46 -14.17 3.18 6.29
CA TYR A 46 -13.90 2.39 7.51
C TYR A 46 -14.11 0.91 7.17
N ASN A 47 -13.61 0.02 8.03
CA ASN A 47 -13.40 -1.38 7.67
C ASN A 47 -14.64 -2.08 7.09
N GLU A 48 -15.81 -1.91 7.67
CA GLU A 48 -17.05 -2.56 7.23
C GLU A 48 -17.79 -1.80 6.13
N SER A 49 -17.31 -0.64 5.68
CA SER A 49 -18.07 0.21 4.75
C SER A 49 -18.13 -0.32 3.31
N TYR A 50 -17.50 -1.46 3.03
CA TYR A 50 -17.70 -2.22 1.79
C TYR A 50 -18.99 -3.05 1.80
N ASP A 51 -19.50 -3.45 2.98
CA ASP A 51 -20.71 -4.26 3.09
C ASP A 51 -21.94 -3.36 3.23
N PRO A 52 -22.85 -3.31 2.25
CA PRO A 52 -24.06 -2.49 2.32
C PRO A 52 -25.04 -2.93 3.42
N LYS A 53 -24.81 -4.08 4.04
CA LYS A 53 -25.63 -4.59 5.15
C LYS A 53 -25.07 -4.23 6.51
N ALA A 54 -23.82 -3.73 6.58
CA ALA A 54 -23.24 -3.35 7.86
C ALA A 54 -23.97 -2.15 8.48
N PRO A 55 -24.12 -2.09 9.82
CA PRO A 55 -24.80 -0.96 10.48
C PRO A 55 -24.14 0.38 10.14
N GLY A 56 -24.94 1.35 9.75
CA GLY A 56 -24.46 2.70 9.42
C GLY A 56 -23.85 2.86 8.04
N VAL A 57 -23.80 1.80 7.25
CA VAL A 57 -23.36 1.88 5.84
C VAL A 57 -24.55 2.26 4.97
N ASP A 58 -24.38 3.33 4.22
CA ASP A 58 -25.33 3.72 3.19
C ASP A 58 -24.59 3.93 1.87
N THR A 59 -24.74 3.00 0.96
CA THR A 59 -24.25 3.10 -0.40
C THR A 59 -25.36 3.46 -1.39
N TYR A 60 -26.58 3.69 -0.90
CA TYR A 60 -27.76 3.92 -1.73
C TYR A 60 -27.98 2.84 -2.79
N GLY A 61 -27.53 1.61 -2.50
CA GLY A 61 -27.60 0.47 -3.39
C GLY A 61 -26.51 0.40 -4.47
N ASP A 62 -25.53 1.28 -4.40
CA ASP A 62 -24.38 1.32 -5.30
C ASP A 62 -23.10 0.75 -4.66
N THR A 63 -22.05 0.66 -5.47
CA THR A 63 -20.70 0.34 -4.97
C THR A 63 -20.08 1.55 -4.24
N LYS A 64 -19.08 1.30 -3.41
CA LYS A 64 -18.35 2.38 -2.72
C LYS A 64 -17.71 3.35 -3.71
N TRP A 65 -17.15 2.83 -4.80
CA TRP A 65 -16.52 3.65 -5.84
C TRP A 65 -17.51 4.61 -6.50
N LYS A 66 -18.72 4.16 -6.83
CA LYS A 66 -19.77 5.03 -7.38
C LYS A 66 -20.25 6.07 -6.37
N THR A 67 -20.42 5.67 -5.10
CA THR A 67 -20.83 6.59 -4.04
C THR A 67 -19.83 7.73 -3.88
N LEU A 68 -18.55 7.42 -3.81
CA LEU A 68 -17.47 8.42 -3.72
C LEU A 68 -17.37 9.26 -5.01
N THR A 69 -17.58 8.65 -6.17
CA THR A 69 -17.58 9.39 -7.46
C THR A 69 -18.66 10.48 -7.47
N ALA A 70 -19.85 10.18 -6.97
CA ALA A 70 -20.93 11.15 -6.86
C ALA A 70 -20.60 12.33 -5.91
N GLN A 71 -19.69 12.12 -4.95
CA GLN A 71 -19.24 13.09 -3.97
C GLN A 71 -17.92 13.79 -4.32
N ALA A 72 -17.28 13.43 -5.45
CA ALA A 72 -15.92 13.87 -5.78
C ALA A 72 -15.76 15.40 -5.80
N ALA A 73 -16.75 16.15 -6.26
CA ALA A 73 -16.71 17.61 -6.27
C ALA A 73 -16.76 18.22 -4.86
N GLU A 74 -17.55 17.64 -3.96
CA GLU A 74 -17.63 18.08 -2.56
C GLU A 74 -16.32 17.71 -1.83
N ILE A 75 -15.82 16.51 -2.04
CA ILE A 75 -14.55 16.04 -1.46
C ILE A 75 -13.41 16.97 -1.90
N GLY A 76 -13.25 17.25 -3.19
CA GLY A 76 -12.20 18.12 -3.71
C GLY A 76 -12.31 19.59 -3.30
N ALA A 77 -13.47 20.03 -2.79
CA ALA A 77 -13.62 21.38 -2.23
C ALA A 77 -12.98 21.54 -0.84
N TYR A 78 -12.72 20.45 -0.12
CA TYR A 78 -12.25 20.49 1.27
C TYR A 78 -10.97 19.69 1.53
N PHE A 79 -10.58 18.77 0.63
CA PHE A 79 -9.45 17.86 0.83
C PHE A 79 -8.49 17.91 -0.36
N ASP A 80 -7.21 17.94 -0.05
CA ASP A 80 -6.12 17.88 -1.04
C ASP A 80 -5.85 16.44 -1.47
N TYR A 81 -6.06 15.48 -0.54
CA TYR A 81 -5.85 14.06 -0.75
C TYR A 81 -7.03 13.24 -0.26
N VAL A 82 -7.28 12.13 -0.95
CA VAL A 82 -8.20 11.07 -0.49
C VAL A 82 -7.44 9.77 -0.40
N TRP A 83 -7.43 9.16 0.78
CA TRP A 83 -6.94 7.81 1.00
C TRP A 83 -8.08 6.84 0.80
N LEU A 84 -7.97 6.02 -0.27
CA LEU A 84 -8.90 4.95 -0.61
C LEU A 84 -8.47 3.63 0.02
N PRO A 85 -9.43 2.73 0.33
CA PRO A 85 -9.13 1.40 0.87
C PRO A 85 -8.37 0.53 -0.12
N PRO A 86 -7.82 -0.63 0.33
CA PRO A 86 -7.15 -1.58 -0.54
C PRO A 86 -8.04 -1.96 -1.73
N SER A 87 -7.58 -1.69 -2.94
CA SER A 87 -8.37 -1.86 -4.16
C SER A 87 -8.11 -3.19 -4.87
N ALA A 88 -7.05 -3.90 -4.51
CA ALA A 88 -6.74 -5.23 -5.06
C ALA A 88 -7.81 -6.27 -4.68
N ASN A 89 -8.01 -7.25 -5.56
CA ASN A 89 -8.87 -8.39 -5.25
C ASN A 89 -8.36 -9.13 -4.02
N GLY A 90 -9.24 -9.29 -3.04
CA GLY A 90 -8.92 -9.85 -1.74
C GLY A 90 -10.16 -10.17 -0.91
N GLU A 91 -9.97 -10.50 0.35
CA GLU A 91 -11.05 -10.81 1.29
C GLU A 91 -11.50 -9.56 2.05
N GLY A 92 -12.79 -9.53 2.41
CA GLY A 92 -13.37 -8.47 3.24
C GLY A 92 -13.10 -7.07 2.69
N ALA A 93 -12.48 -6.23 3.52
CA ALA A 93 -12.09 -4.87 3.17
C ALA A 93 -10.84 -4.77 2.27
N GLY A 94 -10.22 -5.90 1.88
CA GLY A 94 -9.07 -5.94 0.99
C GLY A 94 -7.71 -6.09 1.71
N TYR A 95 -7.70 -6.16 3.04
CA TYR A 95 -6.48 -6.35 3.84
C TYR A 95 -5.92 -7.79 3.83
N HIS A 96 -6.59 -8.69 3.12
CA HIS A 96 -6.06 -10.00 2.74
C HIS A 96 -6.08 -10.11 1.21
N PRO A 97 -5.12 -9.46 0.52
CA PRO A 97 -5.09 -9.46 -0.94
C PRO A 97 -4.77 -10.84 -1.50
N LYS A 98 -5.39 -11.16 -2.63
CA LYS A 98 -5.20 -12.43 -3.36
C LYS A 98 -4.55 -12.24 -4.72
N GLN A 99 -4.89 -11.16 -5.41
CA GLN A 99 -4.40 -10.87 -6.76
C GLN A 99 -4.24 -9.37 -6.96
N TYR A 100 -3.00 -8.89 -6.89
CA TYR A 100 -2.68 -7.47 -6.97
C TYR A 100 -3.01 -6.83 -8.33
N SER A 101 -2.89 -7.58 -9.42
CA SER A 101 -3.21 -7.08 -10.77
C SER A 101 -4.71 -7.00 -11.06
N ASN A 102 -5.54 -7.59 -10.22
CA ASN A 102 -7.00 -7.54 -10.32
C ASN A 102 -7.55 -6.48 -9.35
N GLN A 103 -8.12 -5.42 -9.88
CA GLN A 103 -8.69 -4.31 -9.10
C GLN A 103 -10.22 -4.38 -8.98
N ASN A 104 -10.81 -5.54 -9.23
CA ASN A 104 -12.20 -5.82 -8.86
C ASN A 104 -12.23 -6.34 -7.43
N SER A 105 -12.84 -5.60 -6.54
CA SER A 105 -12.89 -5.88 -5.10
C SER A 105 -14.30 -5.74 -4.54
N ASN A 106 -14.45 -5.90 -3.24
CA ASN A 106 -15.73 -5.68 -2.58
C ASN A 106 -16.15 -4.19 -2.57
N TRP A 107 -15.23 -3.27 -2.88
CA TRP A 107 -15.50 -1.85 -3.00
C TRP A 107 -16.13 -1.46 -4.34
N GLY A 108 -15.96 -2.29 -5.36
CA GLY A 108 -16.47 -2.10 -6.73
C GLY A 108 -15.54 -2.65 -7.81
N THR A 109 -15.85 -2.38 -9.06
CA THR A 109 -15.06 -2.81 -10.21
C THR A 109 -13.91 -1.87 -10.50
N ARG A 110 -12.87 -2.37 -11.19
CA ARG A 110 -11.75 -1.56 -11.70
C ARG A 110 -12.23 -0.34 -12.50
N ALA A 111 -13.22 -0.50 -13.39
CA ALA A 111 -13.74 0.59 -14.21
C ALA A 111 -14.38 1.70 -13.37
N GLU A 112 -15.06 1.34 -12.28
CA GLU A 112 -15.63 2.30 -11.32
C GLU A 112 -14.53 3.02 -10.54
N LEU A 113 -13.49 2.30 -10.14
CA LEU A 113 -12.32 2.88 -9.46
C LEU A 113 -11.58 3.88 -10.37
N GLU A 114 -11.32 3.52 -11.62
CA GLU A 114 -10.71 4.42 -12.61
C GLU A 114 -11.57 5.68 -12.83
N THR A 115 -12.89 5.53 -12.83
CA THR A 115 -13.83 6.65 -12.92
C THR A 115 -13.76 7.56 -11.68
N LEU A 116 -13.67 6.97 -10.49
CA LEU A 116 -13.53 7.70 -9.22
C LEU A 116 -12.22 8.51 -9.20
N ILE A 117 -11.10 7.88 -9.52
CA ILE A 117 -9.79 8.55 -9.54
C ILE A 117 -9.82 9.74 -10.51
N ALA A 118 -10.34 9.54 -11.71
CA ALA A 118 -10.48 10.60 -12.70
C ALA A 118 -11.38 11.75 -12.20
N ALA A 119 -12.48 11.44 -11.50
CA ALA A 119 -13.38 12.45 -10.94
C ALA A 119 -12.72 13.25 -9.81
N LEU A 120 -11.95 12.61 -8.94
CA LEU A 120 -11.19 13.29 -7.87
C LEU A 120 -10.12 14.20 -8.46
N HIS A 121 -9.34 13.74 -9.45
CA HIS A 121 -8.36 14.56 -10.16
C HIS A 121 -9.00 15.78 -10.85
N ALA A 122 -10.16 15.60 -11.48
CA ALA A 122 -10.91 16.71 -12.10
C ALA A 122 -11.36 17.78 -11.10
N ASN A 123 -11.40 17.44 -9.81
CA ASN A 123 -11.72 18.34 -8.69
C ASN A 123 -10.50 18.71 -7.83
N ASN A 124 -9.28 18.60 -8.40
CA ASN A 124 -8.00 18.94 -7.76
C ASN A 124 -7.69 18.15 -6.47
N CYS A 125 -8.25 16.97 -6.31
CA CYS A 125 -8.00 16.09 -5.19
C CYS A 125 -7.14 14.90 -5.63
N LYS A 126 -6.02 14.70 -4.99
CA LYS A 126 -5.08 13.60 -5.24
C LYS A 126 -5.51 12.33 -4.52
N VAL A 127 -5.11 11.17 -5.03
CA VAL A 127 -5.58 9.88 -4.55
C VAL A 127 -4.45 9.02 -4.02
N VAL A 128 -4.60 8.55 -2.78
CA VAL A 128 -3.65 7.66 -2.11
C VAL A 128 -4.21 6.25 -2.09
N ALA A 129 -3.42 5.29 -2.58
CA ALA A 129 -3.74 3.86 -2.50
C ALA A 129 -3.36 3.29 -1.14
N ASP A 130 -4.20 2.43 -0.59
CA ASP A 130 -3.81 1.55 0.52
C ASP A 130 -3.08 0.33 -0.04
N ILE A 131 -1.81 0.20 0.27
CA ILE A 131 -0.88 -0.79 -0.27
C ILE A 131 -0.61 -1.87 0.78
N VAL A 132 -1.20 -3.04 0.57
CA VAL A 132 -1.07 -4.21 1.47
C VAL A 132 -0.08 -5.17 0.82
N ILE A 133 1.21 -4.99 1.09
CA ILE A 133 2.28 -5.82 0.51
C ILE A 133 3.11 -6.57 1.54
N ASN A 134 2.86 -6.39 2.83
CA ASN A 134 3.48 -7.22 3.85
C ASN A 134 3.12 -8.69 3.64
N HIS A 135 1.85 -8.96 3.42
CA HIS A 135 1.28 -10.30 3.41
C HIS A 135 0.24 -10.48 2.30
N CYS A 136 -0.20 -11.72 2.11
CA CYS A 136 -1.27 -12.07 1.16
C CYS A 136 -2.09 -13.28 1.64
N ALA A 137 -3.31 -13.38 1.13
CA ALA A 137 -4.09 -14.62 1.19
C ALA A 137 -3.74 -15.54 0.02
N GLY A 138 -3.78 -16.85 0.21
CA GLY A 138 -3.69 -17.82 -0.88
C GLY A 138 -4.94 -17.82 -1.75
N TRP A 139 -4.84 -18.36 -2.95
CA TRP A 139 -5.95 -18.42 -3.91
C TRP A 139 -6.90 -19.58 -3.64
N THR A 140 -6.44 -20.80 -3.79
CA THR A 140 -7.20 -22.02 -3.52
C THR A 140 -6.57 -22.88 -2.43
N THR A 141 -5.29 -22.74 -2.23
CA THR A 141 -4.52 -23.37 -1.16
C THR A 141 -3.65 -22.34 -0.45
N TRP A 142 -2.79 -22.79 0.45
CA TRP A 142 -1.96 -21.91 1.27
C TRP A 142 -0.84 -21.19 0.49
N CYS A 143 -0.26 -21.81 -0.53
CA CYS A 143 0.86 -21.26 -1.30
C CYS A 143 0.62 -21.25 -2.80
N ASP A 144 -0.62 -21.31 -3.24
CA ASP A 144 -0.94 -21.06 -4.63
C ASP A 144 -1.33 -19.61 -4.79
N PHE A 145 -0.75 -18.97 -5.77
CA PHE A 145 -1.04 -17.57 -6.07
C PHE A 145 -1.41 -17.46 -7.55
N PRO A 146 -2.38 -16.60 -7.89
CA PRO A 146 -2.70 -16.36 -9.29
C PRO A 146 -1.56 -15.63 -9.98
N GLU A 147 -1.56 -15.69 -11.31
CA GLU A 147 -0.71 -14.82 -12.13
C GLU A 147 -0.95 -13.36 -11.77
N MET A 148 0.14 -12.60 -11.63
CA MET A 148 0.16 -11.15 -11.43
C MET A 148 0.63 -10.49 -12.72
N ASP A 149 -0.29 -9.97 -13.53
CA ASP A 149 -0.01 -9.33 -14.81
C ASP A 149 -0.13 -7.80 -14.69
N PHE A 150 1.00 -7.10 -14.69
CA PHE A 150 1.07 -5.64 -14.63
C PHE A 150 1.36 -5.00 -16.00
N GLY A 151 1.04 -5.72 -17.09
CA GLY A 151 1.21 -5.23 -18.46
C GLY A 151 2.69 -5.00 -18.80
N GLU A 152 3.04 -3.79 -19.22
CA GLU A 152 4.42 -3.44 -19.61
C GLU A 152 5.43 -3.51 -18.45
N TYR A 153 4.97 -3.50 -17.19
CA TYR A 153 5.82 -3.60 -16.01
C TYR A 153 6.20 -5.04 -15.65
N GLY A 154 5.58 -6.03 -16.27
CA GLY A 154 5.94 -7.43 -16.12
C GLY A 154 4.79 -8.32 -15.67
N LYS A 155 5.09 -9.61 -15.75
CA LYS A 155 4.19 -10.70 -15.39
C LYS A 155 4.92 -11.65 -14.44
N PHE A 156 4.27 -11.98 -13.33
CA PHE A 156 4.85 -12.76 -12.26
C PHE A 156 3.97 -13.96 -11.93
N TYR A 157 4.61 -15.03 -11.48
CA TYR A 157 3.97 -16.30 -11.10
C TYR A 157 4.45 -16.68 -9.70
N PRO A 158 3.95 -16.01 -8.65
CA PRO A 158 4.39 -16.28 -7.29
C PRO A 158 4.09 -17.73 -6.88
N ASP A 159 4.98 -18.30 -6.10
CA ASP A 159 4.87 -19.62 -5.52
C ASP A 159 5.41 -19.61 -4.07
N ALA A 160 5.51 -20.78 -3.45
CA ALA A 160 6.00 -20.95 -2.09
C ALA A 160 7.39 -20.34 -1.84
N SER A 161 8.19 -20.12 -2.89
CA SER A 161 9.52 -19.52 -2.77
C SER A 161 9.50 -17.98 -2.71
N TYR A 162 8.33 -17.35 -2.80
CA TYR A 162 8.12 -15.92 -2.55
C TYR A 162 7.74 -15.62 -1.10
N ILE A 163 7.38 -16.65 -0.32
CA ILE A 163 6.90 -16.55 1.06
C ILE A 163 8.05 -16.83 2.02
N CYS A 164 8.12 -16.07 3.11
CA CYS A 164 9.09 -16.25 4.18
C CYS A 164 9.05 -17.67 4.73
N GLN A 165 10.22 -18.32 4.85
CA GLN A 165 10.29 -19.71 5.32
C GLN A 165 9.95 -19.88 6.80
N ASN A 166 10.02 -18.79 7.58
CA ASN A 166 9.59 -18.70 8.98
C ASN A 166 8.27 -17.95 9.15
N ASP A 167 7.46 -17.86 8.08
CA ASP A 167 6.15 -17.23 8.12
C ASP A 167 5.35 -17.71 9.35
N GLU A 168 4.93 -16.78 10.20
CA GLU A 168 4.26 -17.02 11.48
C GLU A 168 2.93 -17.75 11.30
N VAL A 169 2.29 -17.54 10.17
CA VAL A 169 1.05 -18.22 9.82
C VAL A 169 1.25 -19.72 9.58
N ASN A 170 2.48 -20.18 9.41
CA ASN A 170 2.84 -21.60 9.42
C ASN A 170 2.90 -22.19 10.85
N ALA A 171 2.53 -21.45 11.88
CA ALA A 171 2.46 -21.95 13.25
C ALA A 171 1.54 -23.18 13.39
N ASP A 172 1.69 -23.88 14.52
CA ASP A 172 1.03 -25.18 14.75
C ASP A 172 -0.48 -25.18 14.55
N TRP A 173 -1.16 -24.07 14.82
CA TRP A 173 -2.62 -23.95 14.66
C TRP A 173 -3.08 -23.94 13.17
N ASN A 174 -2.20 -23.67 12.23
CA ASN A 174 -2.47 -23.73 10.80
C ASN A 174 -2.13 -25.06 10.14
N LYS A 175 -1.63 -26.05 10.89
CA LYS A 175 -1.36 -27.39 10.35
C LYS A 175 -2.63 -28.03 9.79
N PRO A 176 -2.51 -28.81 8.70
CA PRO A 176 -3.62 -29.64 8.22
C PRO A 176 -4.14 -30.52 9.33
N THR A 177 -5.45 -30.57 9.49
CA THR A 177 -6.15 -31.48 10.39
C THR A 177 -7.07 -32.40 9.61
N GLU A 178 -7.57 -33.48 10.25
CA GLU A 178 -8.57 -34.34 9.63
C GLU A 178 -9.86 -33.56 9.30
N GLU A 179 -10.18 -32.54 10.09
CA GLU A 179 -11.37 -31.69 9.91
C GLU A 179 -11.15 -30.61 8.83
N ASN A 180 -9.90 -30.19 8.61
CA ASN A 180 -9.53 -29.18 7.61
C ASN A 180 -8.24 -29.57 6.88
N PRO A 181 -8.29 -30.59 6.00
CA PRO A 181 -7.09 -31.10 5.32
C PRO A 181 -6.52 -30.12 4.27
N GLY A 182 -7.28 -29.09 3.88
CA GLY A 182 -6.84 -28.06 2.92
C GLY A 182 -6.16 -26.86 3.56
N SER A 183 -6.29 -26.67 4.86
CA SER A 183 -5.83 -25.47 5.55
C SER A 183 -4.30 -25.30 5.57
N GLY A 184 -3.55 -26.24 5.20
CA GLY A 184 -2.11 -26.18 5.22
C GLY A 184 -1.48 -26.93 4.06
N ALA A 185 -2.10 -26.91 2.88
CA ALA A 185 -1.60 -27.65 1.71
C ALA A 185 -0.14 -27.31 1.36
N CYS A 186 0.33 -26.14 1.75
CA CYS A 186 1.74 -25.73 1.60
C CYS A 186 2.42 -25.46 2.96
N TRP A 187 1.80 -25.81 4.07
CA TRP A 187 2.41 -25.63 5.37
C TRP A 187 3.79 -26.28 5.43
N GLY A 188 4.79 -25.50 5.87
CA GLY A 188 6.20 -25.94 5.89
C GLY A 188 6.88 -26.03 4.53
N THR A 189 6.25 -25.58 3.45
CA THR A 189 6.83 -25.59 2.10
C THR A 189 7.27 -24.20 1.61
N ALA A 190 7.01 -23.15 2.37
CA ALA A 190 7.56 -21.83 2.07
C ALA A 190 9.10 -21.89 2.12
N THR A 191 9.75 -21.36 1.09
CA THR A 191 11.21 -21.47 0.88
C THR A 191 11.85 -20.13 0.52
N GLY A 192 11.16 -19.02 0.72
CA GLY A 192 11.74 -17.69 0.66
C GLY A 192 12.79 -17.49 1.75
N ASN A 193 13.39 -16.31 1.79
CA ASN A 193 14.29 -15.96 2.87
C ASN A 193 13.52 -15.81 4.19
N TYR A 194 14.24 -15.64 5.31
CA TYR A 194 13.60 -15.35 6.58
C TYR A 194 12.95 -13.97 6.52
N ASP A 195 11.83 -13.84 7.23
CA ASP A 195 11.24 -12.54 7.49
C ASP A 195 12.24 -11.60 8.14
N ASP A 196 12.24 -10.33 7.72
CA ASP A 196 13.18 -9.30 8.13
C ASP A 196 12.51 -8.10 8.83
N GLY A 197 11.21 -8.23 9.18
CA GLY A 197 10.41 -7.23 9.89
C GLY A 197 9.78 -7.71 11.19
N GLU A 198 8.68 -7.05 11.57
CA GLU A 198 7.91 -7.42 12.74
C GLU A 198 6.96 -8.57 12.42
N ASN A 199 7.00 -9.61 13.24
CA ASN A 199 6.18 -10.80 13.10
C ASN A 199 4.68 -10.53 13.17
N TRP A 200 3.92 -11.11 12.24
CA TRP A 200 2.47 -11.06 12.25
C TRP A 200 1.86 -12.34 11.67
N ASP A 201 1.06 -13.02 12.45
CA ASP A 201 0.52 -14.35 12.13
C ASP A 201 -0.83 -14.32 11.37
N GLY A 202 -1.22 -13.18 10.81
CA GLY A 202 -2.52 -13.00 10.18
C GLY A 202 -2.66 -13.57 8.77
N ALA A 203 -1.58 -13.61 8.00
CA ALA A 203 -1.52 -14.13 6.63
C ALA A 203 -0.08 -14.43 6.25
N ARG A 204 0.17 -14.89 5.00
CA ARG A 204 1.52 -15.26 4.52
C ARG A 204 2.35 -14.03 4.25
N ASP A 205 3.54 -13.98 4.80
CA ASP A 205 4.48 -12.90 4.59
C ASP A 205 5.30 -13.07 3.33
N TRP A 206 5.40 -12.01 2.55
CA TRP A 206 6.28 -11.96 1.40
C TRP A 206 7.74 -11.78 1.82
N ALA A 207 8.64 -12.57 1.26
CA ALA A 207 10.07 -12.49 1.53
C ALA A 207 10.70 -11.29 0.80
N HIS A 208 10.54 -10.08 1.34
CA HIS A 208 10.90 -8.80 0.71
C HIS A 208 12.39 -8.64 0.41
N ASP A 209 13.28 -9.33 1.11
CA ASP A 209 14.72 -9.31 0.82
C ASP A 209 15.11 -10.15 -0.42
N MET A 210 14.14 -10.87 -1.03
CA MET A 210 14.38 -11.59 -2.27
C MET A 210 14.19 -10.71 -3.50
N PRO A 211 15.17 -10.66 -4.43
CA PRO A 211 15.09 -9.81 -5.63
C PRO A 211 13.81 -9.99 -6.45
N LYS A 212 13.32 -11.21 -6.63
CA LYS A 212 12.09 -11.50 -7.38
C LYS A 212 10.82 -10.94 -6.72
N VAL A 213 10.78 -10.87 -5.39
CA VAL A 213 9.68 -10.27 -4.63
C VAL A 213 9.74 -8.75 -4.79
N GLN A 214 10.93 -8.17 -4.67
CA GLN A 214 11.14 -6.74 -4.91
C GLN A 214 10.76 -6.35 -6.34
N GLU A 215 11.20 -7.11 -7.35
CA GLU A 215 10.83 -6.88 -8.76
C GLU A 215 9.31 -6.89 -8.96
N MET A 216 8.61 -7.85 -8.37
CA MET A 216 7.16 -7.95 -8.45
C MET A 216 6.48 -6.71 -7.83
N PHE A 217 6.89 -6.28 -6.64
CA PHE A 217 6.27 -5.12 -6.00
C PHE A 217 6.68 -3.79 -6.61
N ILE A 218 7.89 -3.66 -7.13
CA ILE A 218 8.28 -2.51 -7.95
C ILE A 218 7.39 -2.42 -9.21
N ALA A 219 7.14 -3.54 -9.87
CA ALA A 219 6.25 -3.58 -11.03
C ALA A 219 4.81 -3.21 -10.66
N TYR A 220 4.28 -3.77 -9.57
CA TYR A 220 2.96 -3.45 -9.04
C TYR A 220 2.81 -1.95 -8.72
N LEU A 221 3.73 -1.39 -7.97
CA LEU A 221 3.66 0.01 -7.53
C LEU A 221 3.83 0.99 -8.71
N LYS A 222 4.71 0.69 -9.68
CA LYS A 222 4.78 1.45 -10.94
C LYS A 222 3.47 1.38 -11.71
N TRP A 223 2.85 0.22 -11.78
CA TRP A 223 1.56 0.03 -12.42
C TRP A 223 0.45 0.81 -11.70
N MET A 224 0.43 0.80 -10.35
CA MET A 224 -0.50 1.61 -9.55
C MET A 224 -0.35 3.12 -9.84
N ARG A 225 0.89 3.62 -9.93
CA ARG A 225 1.15 5.02 -10.27
C ARG A 225 0.77 5.36 -11.71
N ASN A 226 1.26 4.59 -12.67
CA ASN A 226 1.27 4.99 -14.07
C ASN A 226 0.02 4.54 -14.83
N VAL A 227 -0.60 3.42 -14.44
CA VAL A 227 -1.79 2.87 -15.08
C VAL A 227 -3.05 3.18 -14.28
N MET A 228 -3.07 2.83 -12.99
CA MET A 228 -4.23 3.11 -12.13
C MET A 228 -4.34 4.58 -11.72
N LYS A 229 -3.26 5.36 -11.87
CA LYS A 229 -3.22 6.81 -11.65
C LYS A 229 -3.35 7.26 -10.18
N TYR A 230 -2.94 6.43 -9.25
CA TYR A 230 -2.79 6.87 -7.88
C TYR A 230 -1.61 7.85 -7.72
N ASP A 231 -1.75 8.84 -6.85
CA ASP A 231 -0.71 9.86 -6.61
C ASP A 231 0.22 9.46 -5.47
N GLY A 232 -0.27 8.70 -4.52
CA GLY A 232 0.49 8.32 -3.34
C GLY A 232 0.15 6.94 -2.81
N PHE A 233 0.89 6.54 -1.76
CA PHE A 233 0.76 5.24 -1.11
C PHE A 233 0.64 5.35 0.40
N ARG A 234 -0.26 4.58 0.99
CA ARG A 234 -0.22 4.20 2.40
C ARG A 234 0.17 2.73 2.47
N TYR A 235 1.24 2.43 3.16
CA TYR A 235 1.66 1.05 3.38
C TYR A 235 1.01 0.49 4.64
N ASP A 236 0.22 -0.58 4.46
CA ASP A 236 -0.39 -1.36 5.51
C ASP A 236 0.66 -2.23 6.19
N LYS A 237 0.60 -2.37 7.54
CA LYS A 237 1.59 -3.14 8.29
C LYS A 237 3.02 -2.81 7.83
N GLY A 238 3.37 -1.53 7.80
CA GLY A 238 4.60 -1.05 7.20
C GLY A 238 5.87 -1.44 7.95
N ASP A 239 5.75 -1.90 9.19
CA ASP A 239 6.81 -2.44 10.04
C ASP A 239 6.98 -3.97 9.88
N GLY A 240 6.11 -4.63 9.13
CA GLY A 240 6.14 -6.08 8.93
C GLY A 240 7.22 -6.57 7.96
N PHE A 241 8.04 -5.69 7.40
CA PHE A 241 9.24 -5.99 6.63
C PHE A 241 10.25 -4.87 6.80
N ASN A 242 11.53 -5.13 6.49
CA ASN A 242 12.61 -4.14 6.72
C ASN A 242 12.29 -2.81 6.03
N ASN A 243 12.35 -1.75 6.80
CA ASN A 243 11.93 -0.41 6.36
C ASN A 243 12.72 0.13 5.16
N TRP A 244 13.94 -0.36 4.90
CA TRP A 244 14.71 -0.01 3.70
C TRP A 244 13.96 -0.37 2.40
N HIS A 245 13.11 -1.39 2.41
CA HIS A 245 12.31 -1.76 1.24
C HIS A 245 11.34 -0.65 0.82
N HIS A 246 10.80 0.13 1.77
CA HIS A 246 9.98 1.29 1.44
C HIS A 246 10.74 2.32 0.62
N HIS A 247 12.00 2.62 1.01
CA HIS A 247 12.87 3.48 0.22
C HIS A 247 13.07 2.93 -1.20
N ASN A 248 13.42 1.65 -1.32
CA ASN A 248 13.60 1.00 -2.61
C ASN A 248 12.33 1.08 -3.48
N TYR A 249 11.16 0.82 -2.91
CA TYR A 249 9.88 0.87 -3.60
C TYR A 249 9.51 2.29 -4.02
N ASN A 250 9.60 3.25 -3.12
CA ASN A 250 9.30 4.66 -3.40
C ASN A 250 10.23 5.25 -4.45
N LYS A 251 11.53 4.99 -4.36
CA LYS A 251 12.52 5.43 -5.36
C LYS A 251 12.19 4.94 -6.77
N ASN A 252 11.67 3.72 -6.88
CA ASN A 252 11.30 3.12 -8.17
C ASN A 252 9.92 3.56 -8.69
N ALA A 253 8.91 3.65 -7.81
CA ALA A 253 7.53 3.98 -8.18
C ALA A 253 7.26 5.48 -8.18
N ARG A 254 8.06 6.29 -7.47
CA ARG A 254 8.00 7.75 -7.38
C ARG A 254 6.63 8.30 -7.00
N PRO A 255 6.02 7.86 -5.87
CA PRO A 255 4.80 8.48 -5.39
C PRO A 255 5.06 9.94 -4.96
N GLU A 256 4.03 10.79 -5.04
CA GLU A 256 4.11 12.18 -4.57
C GLU A 256 4.05 12.28 -3.04
N ILE A 257 3.39 11.32 -2.43
CA ILE A 257 3.26 11.16 -0.98
C ILE A 257 3.29 9.68 -0.63
N ALA A 258 4.00 9.33 0.43
CA ALA A 258 3.91 8.01 1.02
C ALA A 258 3.91 8.09 2.55
N PHE A 259 3.14 7.22 3.18
CA PHE A 259 3.15 7.04 4.63
C PHE A 259 2.85 5.59 4.97
N MET A 260 3.24 5.19 6.17
CA MET A 260 3.04 3.83 6.63
C MET A 260 2.26 3.75 7.92
N GLU A 261 1.64 2.62 8.13
CA GLU A 261 1.22 2.16 9.43
C GLU A 261 2.38 1.46 10.14
N CYS A 262 2.76 2.03 11.28
CA CYS A 262 3.59 1.40 12.29
C CYS A 262 2.85 1.62 13.60
N TYR A 263 2.20 0.58 14.12
CA TYR A 263 1.30 0.68 15.29
C TYR A 263 2.11 0.70 16.59
N ALA A 264 2.90 1.74 16.76
CA ALA A 264 3.88 1.89 17.81
C ALA A 264 3.92 3.32 18.36
N GLY A 265 4.75 3.56 19.36
CA GLY A 265 5.04 4.90 19.88
C GLY A 265 5.92 5.73 18.95
N THR A 266 6.00 7.02 19.23
CA THR A 266 6.71 8.00 18.39
C THR A 266 8.17 7.63 18.09
N ASP A 267 8.91 7.08 19.06
CA ASP A 267 10.32 6.71 18.88
C ASP A 267 10.45 5.56 17.84
N GLU A 268 9.55 4.59 17.89
CA GLU A 268 9.53 3.46 16.98
C GLU A 268 9.13 3.89 15.55
N ILE A 269 8.10 4.72 15.45
CA ILE A 269 7.69 5.33 14.17
C ILE A 269 8.86 6.11 13.57
N GLN A 270 9.61 6.87 14.38
CA GLN A 270 10.79 7.60 13.89
C GLN A 270 11.91 6.65 13.43
N ASN A 271 12.11 5.52 14.11
CA ASN A 271 13.05 4.50 13.67
C ASN A 271 12.67 3.90 12.33
N CYS A 272 11.38 3.64 12.11
CA CYS A 272 10.86 3.16 10.83
C CYS A 272 11.10 4.18 9.71
N ILE A 273 10.81 5.46 9.95
CA ILE A 273 11.06 6.55 8.98
C ILE A 273 12.56 6.64 8.63
N ASN A 274 13.41 6.57 9.64
CA ASN A 274 14.87 6.60 9.46
C ASN A 274 15.36 5.37 8.67
N GLY A 275 14.80 4.18 8.95
CA GLY A 275 15.10 2.95 8.22
C GLY A 275 14.72 3.02 6.74
N ALA A 276 13.68 3.80 6.41
CA ALA A 276 13.26 4.11 5.05
C ALA A 276 13.98 5.34 4.44
N GLU A 277 15.13 5.74 4.99
CA GLU A 277 15.93 6.89 4.53
C GLU A 277 15.13 8.21 4.46
N GLY A 278 14.05 8.35 5.23
CA GLY A 278 13.18 9.52 5.23
C GLY A 278 12.27 9.65 4.01
N ASP A 279 12.13 8.61 3.21
CA ASP A 279 11.33 8.59 1.97
C ASP A 279 9.83 8.36 2.22
N LEU A 280 9.40 8.32 3.47
CA LEU A 280 7.98 8.22 3.83
C LEU A 280 7.71 8.88 5.19
N MET A 281 6.44 9.05 5.51
CA MET A 281 5.94 9.52 6.80
C MET A 281 5.36 8.36 7.61
N GLY A 282 5.19 8.54 8.92
CA GLY A 282 4.44 7.62 9.77
C GLY A 282 3.10 8.20 10.21
N LEU A 283 2.10 7.35 10.43
CA LEU A 283 0.89 7.74 11.14
C LEU A 283 1.20 7.93 12.62
N ASP A 284 0.84 9.08 13.19
CA ASP A 284 1.11 9.40 14.59
C ASP A 284 0.06 8.77 15.51
N PHE A 285 0.34 7.54 15.95
CA PHE A 285 -0.53 6.81 16.87
C PHE A 285 -0.46 7.36 18.29
N ASP A 286 0.67 7.89 18.74
CA ASP A 286 0.80 8.54 20.06
C ASP A 286 -0.15 9.74 20.15
N LEU A 287 -0.19 10.58 19.13
CA LEU A 287 -1.13 11.69 19.08
C LEU A 287 -2.58 11.19 19.16
N LYS A 288 -2.91 10.12 18.43
CA LYS A 288 -4.24 9.50 18.48
C LYS A 288 -4.60 9.04 19.90
N TRP A 289 -3.70 8.35 20.58
CA TRP A 289 -3.97 7.77 21.91
C TRP A 289 -4.04 8.80 23.04
N HIS A 290 -3.42 9.98 22.86
CA HIS A 290 -3.36 11.00 23.90
C HIS A 290 -4.34 12.18 23.67
N VAL A 291 -4.91 12.29 22.46
CA VAL A 291 -5.80 13.42 22.10
C VAL A 291 -7.25 12.96 21.90
N PHE A 292 -7.49 11.71 21.57
CA PHE A 292 -8.80 11.11 21.31
C PHE A 292 -9.05 9.87 22.18
#